data_c2652de2d0e2926b2869005c8f9ffb83
#
_entry.id   c2652de2d0e2926b2869005c8f9ffb83
#
_cell.length_a   1.000
_cell.length_b   1.000
_cell.length_c   1.000
_cell.angle_alpha   90.00
_cell.angle_beta   90.00
_cell.angle_gamma   90.00
#
_symmetry.space_group_name_H-M   'P 1'
#
loop_
_entity.id
_entity.type
_entity.pdbx_description
1 polymer ?
#
loop_
_entity_poly.entity_id
_entity_poly.type
_entity_poly.pdbx_seq_one_letter_code
_entity_poly.pdbx_strand_id
1 'polypeptide(L)'
;MMVTALTWMAVVCALAIGTRFLSRWLLARDARIAVRRAAMLSPASVIDPSRGRPRPWIIVNPSKHADVGAFRRHVDAIAQELGITGIHWLETTIEDPGTGQAVHAVHEGASTVIAAGGDGTVRAVAAGLAGSGVRMGILPVGTGNLLARNLSLPIDDTDGALRIALGSEHRLVDLGWLRIANVESTSTLPPEGMLLRSAYASLRTSGVIEELPDYLPATDEYSFVVIAGLGFDGETMATTDPELKKRIGWVAYVVAALGVIVGGATRLRLLLRGPLPVSDPVGDAPAKDETSHVVAQSATLGGHPLTDSPREDEVAWITARTIMFANCGDLPYITLAPGARIDDGLVDVIAVNAQAGVLGWADLSWKILGQKLGIKTMNLPTSTGHISFRQAEGASVTAQSAQVIQVDGDAVGTARTVHVRIDQGVLDVSVPPAPDIGD
;
A
#
# COMPACT_ATOMS: atom_id res chain seq x y z
N MET A 1 44.10 -6.22 -0.88
CA MET A 1 42.71 -6.68 -0.71
C MET A 1 41.93 -5.96 0.41
N MET A 2 42.49 -5.80 1.61
CA MET A 2 41.78 -5.14 2.72
C MET A 2 41.51 -3.65 2.50
N VAL A 3 42.46 -2.90 1.88
CA VAL A 3 42.30 -1.46 1.57
C VAL A 3 41.23 -1.22 0.49
N THR A 4 41.15 -2.09 -0.52
CA THR A 4 40.10 -2.00 -1.56
C THR A 4 38.71 -2.30 -1.04
N ALA A 5 38.55 -3.21 -0.08
CA ALA A 5 37.25 -3.50 0.58
C ALA A 5 36.79 -2.32 1.43
N LEU A 6 37.70 -1.65 2.16
CA LEU A 6 37.39 -0.47 2.97
C LEU A 6 36.96 0.74 2.12
N THR A 7 37.63 0.95 0.97
CA THR A 7 37.26 2.02 0.04
C THR A 7 35.89 1.79 -0.59
N TRP A 8 35.58 0.56 -0.99
CA TRP A 8 34.26 0.22 -1.51
C TRP A 8 33.14 0.34 -0.45
N MET A 9 33.43 -0.03 0.80
CA MET A 9 32.48 0.12 1.89
C MET A 9 32.20 1.61 2.19
N ALA A 10 33.24 2.46 2.15
CA ALA A 10 33.08 3.91 2.30
C ALA A 10 32.23 4.54 1.18
N VAL A 11 32.43 4.10 -0.06
CA VAL A 11 31.65 4.55 -1.24
C VAL A 11 30.20 4.12 -1.12
N VAL A 12 29.93 2.88 -0.72
CA VAL A 12 28.56 2.38 -0.51
C VAL A 12 27.86 3.13 0.63
N CYS A 13 28.56 3.39 1.73
CA CYS A 13 28.03 4.21 2.83
C CYS A 13 27.78 5.65 2.40
N ALA A 14 28.66 6.27 1.64
CA ALA A 14 28.48 7.63 1.12
C ALA A 14 27.29 7.73 0.15
N LEU A 15 27.13 6.73 -0.73
CA LEU A 15 25.97 6.64 -1.63
C LEU A 15 24.66 6.42 -0.86
N ALA A 16 24.67 5.55 0.15
CA ALA A 16 23.51 5.33 1.01
C ALA A 16 23.12 6.58 1.83
N ILE A 17 24.12 7.34 2.30
CA ILE A 17 23.88 8.62 2.99
C ILE A 17 23.38 9.67 1.99
N GLY A 18 23.97 9.76 0.81
CA GLY A 18 23.55 10.70 -0.23
C GLY A 18 22.12 10.45 -0.73
N THR A 19 21.76 9.20 -0.94
CA THR A 19 20.37 8.83 -1.30
C THR A 19 19.39 9.13 -0.20
N ARG A 20 19.77 8.93 1.06
CA ARG A 20 18.96 9.32 2.24
C ARG A 20 18.74 10.84 2.32
N PHE A 21 19.77 11.62 2.05
CA PHE A 21 19.65 13.09 2.05
C PHE A 21 18.76 13.58 0.91
N LEU A 22 18.95 13.04 -0.30
CA LEU A 22 18.16 13.44 -1.47
C LEU A 22 16.71 13.04 -1.34
N SER A 23 16.42 11.82 -0.87
CA SER A 23 15.03 11.38 -0.65
C SER A 23 14.34 12.17 0.47
N ARG A 24 15.04 12.46 1.57
CA ARG A 24 14.50 13.34 2.63
C ARG A 24 14.24 14.75 2.12
N TRP A 25 15.09 15.28 1.26
CA TRP A 25 14.89 16.61 0.67
C TRP A 25 13.71 16.63 -0.29
N LEU A 26 13.54 15.60 -1.15
CA LEU A 26 12.39 15.46 -2.05
C LEU A 26 11.08 15.31 -1.26
N LEU A 27 11.03 14.41 -0.29
CA LEU A 27 9.87 14.24 0.58
C LEU A 27 9.53 15.49 1.37
N ALA A 28 10.53 16.21 1.92
CA ALA A 28 10.32 17.48 2.61
C ALA A 28 9.89 18.61 1.66
N ARG A 29 10.22 18.53 0.38
CA ARG A 29 9.72 19.45 -0.64
C ARG A 29 8.25 19.23 -0.91
N ASP A 30 7.85 17.97 -1.13
CA ASP A 30 6.46 17.62 -1.45
C ASP A 30 5.55 17.86 -0.23
N ALA A 31 6.01 17.50 0.97
CA ALA A 31 5.32 17.84 2.21
C ALA A 31 5.12 19.37 2.38
N ARG A 32 6.15 20.18 2.10
CA ARG A 32 6.03 21.65 2.16
C ARG A 32 5.02 22.20 1.14
N ILE A 33 4.90 21.59 -0.02
CA ILE A 33 3.90 21.96 -1.02
C ILE A 33 2.51 21.60 -0.51
N ALA A 34 2.32 20.40 0.05
CA ALA A 34 1.06 19.95 0.63
C ALA A 34 0.61 20.86 1.80
N VAL A 35 1.52 21.20 2.71
CA VAL A 35 1.27 22.14 3.82
C VAL A 35 0.82 23.52 3.32
N ARG A 36 1.51 24.06 2.33
CA ARG A 36 1.11 25.35 1.73
C ARG A 36 -0.28 25.30 1.11
N ARG A 37 -0.62 24.19 0.44
CA ARG A 37 -1.95 23.97 -0.13
C ARG A 37 -3.01 23.84 0.95
N ALA A 38 -2.74 23.03 1.99
CA ALA A 38 -3.66 22.90 3.12
C ALA A 38 -3.95 24.23 3.83
N ALA A 39 -2.94 25.08 3.99
CA ALA A 39 -3.10 26.41 4.60
C ALA A 39 -3.97 27.37 3.77
N MET A 40 -4.17 27.11 2.46
CA MET A 40 -5.04 27.89 1.59
C MET A 40 -6.51 27.45 1.62
N LEU A 41 -6.84 26.33 2.28
CA LEU A 41 -8.21 25.86 2.39
C LEU A 41 -9.02 26.83 3.27
N SER A 42 -10.03 27.43 2.67
CA SER A 42 -10.99 28.27 3.37
C SER A 42 -12.12 27.42 3.96
N PRO A 43 -12.87 27.94 4.97
CA PRO A 43 -14.06 27.24 5.48
C PRO A 43 -15.07 26.86 4.38
N ALA A 44 -15.19 27.68 3.34
CA ALA A 44 -16.10 27.40 2.22
C ALA A 44 -15.69 26.17 1.38
N SER A 45 -14.40 25.80 1.38
CA SER A 45 -13.92 24.61 0.67
C SER A 45 -14.12 23.30 1.44
N VAL A 46 -14.53 23.40 2.71
CA VAL A 46 -14.80 22.24 3.58
C VAL A 46 -16.25 21.76 3.46
N ILE A 47 -17.16 22.65 3.03
CA ILE A 47 -18.57 22.33 2.88
C ILE A 47 -18.82 21.88 1.44
N ASP A 48 -19.01 20.58 1.25
CA ASP A 48 -19.46 20.01 -0.03
C ASP A 48 -21.00 20.09 -0.08
N PRO A 49 -21.58 20.96 -0.93
CA PRO A 49 -23.04 21.14 -0.99
C PRO A 49 -23.79 19.85 -1.39
N SER A 50 -23.14 18.94 -2.08
CA SER A 50 -23.73 17.67 -2.52
C SER A 50 -23.87 16.66 -1.39
N ARG A 51 -23.12 16.84 -0.29
CA ARG A 51 -23.10 15.90 0.86
C ARG A 51 -23.88 16.40 2.09
N GLY A 52 -24.50 17.57 2.02
CA GLY A 52 -25.23 18.16 3.13
C GLY A 52 -24.36 18.72 4.26
N ARG A 53 -24.87 18.76 5.50
CA ARG A 53 -24.08 19.23 6.65
C ARG A 53 -22.94 18.24 6.97
N PRO A 54 -21.72 18.72 7.20
CA PRO A 54 -20.58 17.87 7.57
C PRO A 54 -20.90 17.07 8.86
N ARG A 55 -20.71 15.77 8.79
CA ARG A 55 -20.80 14.84 9.94
C ARG A 55 -19.52 14.00 9.97
N PRO A 56 -18.37 14.61 10.30
CA PRO A 56 -17.10 13.89 10.31
C PRO A 56 -17.02 12.93 11.50
N TRP A 57 -16.47 11.77 11.24
CA TRP A 57 -16.11 10.76 12.22
C TRP A 57 -14.60 10.58 12.21
N ILE A 58 -14.00 10.44 13.38
CA ILE A 58 -12.57 10.15 13.52
C ILE A 58 -12.41 8.81 14.23
N ILE A 59 -11.72 7.89 13.54
CA ILE A 59 -11.33 6.60 14.10
C ILE A 59 -9.87 6.72 14.53
N VAL A 60 -9.63 6.79 15.83
CA VAL A 60 -8.31 7.01 16.41
C VAL A 60 -7.72 5.74 16.97
N ASN A 61 -6.44 5.50 16.68
CA ASN A 61 -5.67 4.45 17.35
C ASN A 61 -5.03 5.02 18.64
N PRO A 62 -5.55 4.69 19.82
CA PRO A 62 -5.09 5.30 21.06
C PRO A 62 -3.62 5.00 21.36
N SER A 63 -3.08 3.88 20.88
CA SER A 63 -1.67 3.51 21.10
C SER A 63 -0.65 4.40 20.39
N LYS A 64 -1.12 5.26 19.48
CA LYS A 64 -0.29 6.19 18.70
C LYS A 64 -0.21 7.59 19.31
N HIS A 65 -0.94 7.85 20.38
CA HIS A 65 -1.01 9.15 21.05
C HIS A 65 -0.62 9.01 22.51
N ALA A 66 0.26 9.91 22.99
CA ALA A 66 0.62 9.96 24.41
C ALA A 66 -0.56 10.45 25.26
N ASP A 67 -1.39 11.35 24.71
CA ASP A 67 -2.63 11.86 25.32
C ASP A 67 -3.70 12.02 24.22
N VAL A 68 -4.60 11.04 24.14
CA VAL A 68 -5.73 11.06 23.19
C VAL A 68 -6.68 12.23 23.49
N GLY A 69 -6.85 12.60 24.74
CA GLY A 69 -7.69 13.74 25.11
C GLY A 69 -7.13 15.08 24.63
N ALA A 70 -5.82 15.29 24.74
CA ALA A 70 -5.17 16.47 24.18
C ALA A 70 -5.28 16.49 22.64
N PHE A 71 -5.08 15.35 22.00
CA PHE A 71 -5.25 15.21 20.54
C PHE A 71 -6.67 15.57 20.10
N ARG A 72 -7.71 15.04 20.77
CA ARG A 72 -9.10 15.37 20.49
C ARG A 72 -9.38 16.87 20.61
N ARG A 73 -8.97 17.50 21.73
CA ARG A 73 -9.15 18.95 21.92
C ARG A 73 -8.47 19.78 20.82
N HIS A 74 -7.30 19.37 20.37
CA HIS A 74 -6.57 20.05 19.30
C HIS A 74 -7.32 19.94 17.97
N VAL A 75 -7.76 18.75 17.60
CA VAL A 75 -8.54 18.49 16.39
C VAL A 75 -9.88 19.25 16.41
N ASP A 76 -10.59 19.23 17.53
CA ASP A 76 -11.87 19.94 17.68
C ASP A 76 -11.69 21.45 17.52
N ALA A 77 -10.57 22.04 18.01
CA ALA A 77 -10.27 23.45 17.84
C ALA A 77 -10.09 23.82 16.36
N ILE A 78 -9.32 23.03 15.60
CA ILE A 78 -9.12 23.27 14.17
C ILE A 78 -10.42 23.09 13.39
N ALA A 79 -11.21 22.07 13.72
CA ALA A 79 -12.50 21.85 13.07
C ALA A 79 -13.46 23.04 13.31
N GLN A 80 -13.45 23.62 14.52
CA GLN A 80 -14.23 24.83 14.82
C GLN A 80 -13.78 26.04 14.00
N GLU A 81 -12.47 26.21 13.76
CA GLU A 81 -11.96 27.25 12.84
C GLU A 81 -12.50 27.07 11.42
N LEU A 82 -12.72 25.82 10.99
CA LEU A 82 -13.29 25.47 9.69
C LEU A 82 -14.83 25.52 9.67
N GLY A 83 -15.46 25.90 10.77
CA GLY A 83 -16.93 25.97 10.89
C GLY A 83 -17.61 24.61 11.09
N ILE A 84 -16.85 23.58 11.40
CA ILE A 84 -17.34 22.22 11.66
C ILE A 84 -17.54 22.04 13.17
N THR A 85 -18.74 21.62 13.55
CA THR A 85 -19.09 21.30 14.94
C THR A 85 -19.58 19.85 15.03
N GLY A 86 -19.25 19.16 16.12
CA GLY A 86 -19.77 17.83 16.39
C GLY A 86 -19.03 16.70 15.67
N ILE A 87 -17.73 16.63 15.85
CA ILE A 87 -16.93 15.47 15.43
C ILE A 87 -17.32 14.26 16.30
N HIS A 88 -17.57 13.15 15.64
CA HIS A 88 -17.79 11.85 16.29
C HIS A 88 -16.46 11.09 16.41
N TRP A 89 -16.26 10.43 17.55
CA TRP A 89 -15.00 9.74 17.84
C TRP A 89 -15.23 8.27 18.11
N LEU A 90 -14.43 7.41 17.48
CA LEU A 90 -14.32 5.98 17.76
C LEU A 90 -12.85 5.62 18.00
N GLU A 91 -12.63 4.66 18.89
CA GLU A 91 -11.29 4.12 19.15
C GLU A 91 -11.15 2.75 18.52
N THR A 92 -9.95 2.46 18.00
CA THR A 92 -9.61 1.12 17.54
C THR A 92 -9.28 0.23 18.73
N THR A 93 -9.42 -1.08 18.54
CA THR A 93 -8.94 -2.10 19.47
C THR A 93 -7.89 -3.00 18.79
N ILE A 94 -7.34 -3.95 19.55
CA ILE A 94 -6.43 -4.96 18.97
C ILE A 94 -7.22 -5.91 18.05
N GLU A 95 -8.44 -6.24 18.43
CA GLU A 95 -9.32 -7.15 17.72
C GLU A 95 -9.95 -6.52 16.48
N ASP A 96 -10.16 -5.20 16.51
CA ASP A 96 -10.69 -4.43 15.38
C ASP A 96 -9.90 -3.13 15.21
N PRO A 97 -8.92 -3.11 14.29
CA PRO A 97 -8.05 -1.96 14.06
C PRO A 97 -8.72 -0.82 13.27
N GLY A 98 -10.04 -0.87 13.02
CA GLY A 98 -10.80 0.21 12.40
C GLY A 98 -11.91 -0.21 11.44
N THR A 99 -11.98 -1.48 11.06
CA THR A 99 -12.93 -1.95 10.03
C THR A 99 -14.38 -1.85 10.49
N GLY A 100 -14.72 -2.40 11.65
CA GLY A 100 -16.08 -2.35 12.19
C GLY A 100 -16.49 -0.94 12.60
N GLN A 101 -15.54 -0.13 13.11
CA GLN A 101 -15.78 1.28 13.43
C GLN A 101 -16.13 2.08 12.16
N ALA A 102 -15.46 1.81 11.03
CA ALA A 102 -15.75 2.47 9.76
C ALA A 102 -17.14 2.07 9.24
N VAL A 103 -17.48 0.78 9.27
CA VAL A 103 -18.83 0.29 8.92
C VAL A 103 -19.89 0.95 9.81
N HIS A 104 -19.66 1.03 11.11
CA HIS A 104 -20.57 1.71 12.04
C HIS A 104 -20.75 3.18 11.66
N ALA A 105 -19.66 3.93 11.44
CA ALA A 105 -19.74 5.34 11.07
C ALA A 105 -20.51 5.57 9.75
N VAL A 106 -20.32 4.70 8.74
CA VAL A 106 -21.10 4.73 7.49
C VAL A 106 -22.59 4.63 7.76
N HIS A 107 -23.01 3.67 8.58
CA HIS A 107 -24.44 3.45 8.88
C HIS A 107 -25.05 4.53 9.79
N GLU A 108 -24.23 5.21 10.58
CA GLU A 108 -24.63 6.40 11.33
C GLU A 108 -24.70 7.67 10.46
N GLY A 109 -24.43 7.56 9.16
CA GLY A 109 -24.52 8.65 8.18
C GLY A 109 -23.33 9.60 8.22
N ALA A 110 -22.13 9.08 8.42
CA ALA A 110 -20.90 9.86 8.29
C ALA A 110 -20.82 10.49 6.89
N SER A 111 -20.44 11.77 6.82
CA SER A 111 -20.06 12.42 5.55
C SER A 111 -18.60 12.14 5.20
N THR A 112 -17.78 12.00 6.23
CA THR A 112 -16.35 11.75 6.13
C THR A 112 -15.92 10.89 7.32
N VAL A 113 -15.09 9.89 7.07
CA VAL A 113 -14.45 9.09 8.12
C VAL A 113 -12.94 9.27 8.03
N ILE A 114 -12.34 9.74 9.12
CA ILE A 114 -10.92 10.09 9.17
C ILE A 114 -10.18 9.01 9.96
N ALA A 115 -9.22 8.34 9.33
CA ALA A 115 -8.34 7.39 9.97
C ALA A 115 -7.17 8.13 10.64
N ALA A 116 -7.16 8.19 11.98
CA ALA A 116 -6.08 8.77 12.79
C ALA A 116 -5.22 7.65 13.38
N GLY A 117 -4.29 7.14 12.58
CA GLY A 117 -3.48 5.98 12.95
C GLY A 117 -2.27 5.77 12.05
N GLY A 118 -1.64 4.61 12.17
CA GLY A 118 -0.61 4.13 11.24
C GLY A 118 -1.22 3.33 10.08
N ASP A 119 -0.35 2.71 9.28
CA ASP A 119 -0.73 2.00 8.05
C ASP A 119 -1.81 0.92 8.30
N GLY A 120 -1.72 0.14 9.39
CA GLY A 120 -2.72 -0.86 9.75
C GLY A 120 -4.10 -0.28 10.05
N THR A 121 -4.18 0.88 10.74
CA THR A 121 -5.46 1.58 10.97
C THR A 121 -6.02 2.15 9.67
N VAL A 122 -5.17 2.76 8.85
CA VAL A 122 -5.56 3.30 7.54
C VAL A 122 -6.12 2.19 6.65
N ARG A 123 -5.45 1.04 6.57
CA ARG A 123 -5.90 -0.16 5.84
C ARG A 123 -7.25 -0.67 6.34
N ALA A 124 -7.41 -0.82 7.65
CA ALA A 124 -8.63 -1.34 8.26
C ALA A 124 -9.82 -0.40 8.03
N VAL A 125 -9.64 0.91 8.17
CA VAL A 125 -10.67 1.91 7.87
C VAL A 125 -11.00 1.91 6.38
N ALA A 126 -10.00 1.83 5.50
CA ALA A 126 -10.20 1.72 4.05
C ALA A 126 -11.06 0.52 3.69
N ALA A 127 -10.79 -0.66 4.28
CA ALA A 127 -11.62 -1.84 4.08
C ALA A 127 -13.08 -1.61 4.50
N GLY A 128 -13.32 -0.95 5.65
CA GLY A 128 -14.66 -0.65 6.14
C GLY A 128 -15.42 0.37 5.29
N LEU A 129 -14.72 1.23 4.56
CA LEU A 129 -15.30 2.27 3.70
C LEU A 129 -15.44 1.83 2.23
N ALA A 130 -14.81 0.74 1.83
CA ALA A 130 -14.81 0.30 0.44
C ALA A 130 -16.24 0.18 -0.12
N GLY A 131 -16.51 0.85 -1.23
CA GLY A 131 -17.80 0.85 -1.91
C GLY A 131 -18.92 1.61 -1.20
N SER A 132 -18.67 2.22 -0.03
CA SER A 132 -19.70 2.97 0.72
C SER A 132 -20.02 4.36 0.13
N GLY A 133 -19.11 4.92 -0.68
CA GLY A 133 -19.18 6.30 -1.15
C GLY A 133 -18.92 7.35 -0.06
N VAL A 134 -18.64 6.95 1.18
CA VAL A 134 -18.24 7.87 2.25
C VAL A 134 -16.78 8.24 2.08
N ARG A 135 -16.47 9.54 2.21
CA ARG A 135 -15.12 10.06 2.04
C ARG A 135 -14.20 9.60 3.16
N MET A 136 -13.02 9.18 2.78
CA MET A 136 -11.94 8.83 3.71
C MET A 136 -10.95 9.97 3.86
N GLY A 137 -10.75 10.47 5.08
CA GLY A 137 -9.63 11.33 5.45
C GLY A 137 -8.52 10.52 6.11
N ILE A 138 -7.29 11.04 6.08
CA ILE A 138 -6.14 10.40 6.73
C ILE A 138 -5.40 11.42 7.59
N LEU A 139 -5.24 11.09 8.89
CA LEU A 139 -4.31 11.77 9.80
C LEU A 139 -3.13 10.81 10.06
N PRO A 140 -1.99 11.05 9.41
CA PRO A 140 -0.86 10.12 9.45
C PRO A 140 -0.07 10.27 10.74
N VAL A 141 -0.30 9.40 11.72
CA VAL A 141 0.42 9.38 13.01
C VAL A 141 1.29 8.12 13.18
N GLY A 142 1.44 7.35 12.13
CA GLY A 142 2.32 6.18 12.07
C GLY A 142 3.76 6.53 11.68
N THR A 143 4.61 5.50 11.59
CA THR A 143 6.00 5.65 11.13
C THR A 143 6.11 5.55 9.61
N GLY A 144 5.36 4.64 8.97
CA GLY A 144 5.39 4.42 7.51
C GLY A 144 4.57 5.44 6.75
N ASN A 145 3.29 5.53 7.09
CA ASN A 145 2.29 6.41 6.49
C ASN A 145 2.30 6.30 4.96
N LEU A 146 2.26 5.07 4.46
CA LEU A 146 2.52 4.74 3.06
C LEU A 146 1.49 5.35 2.11
N LEU A 147 0.21 5.14 2.40
CA LEU A 147 -0.86 5.70 1.57
C LEU A 147 -0.82 7.23 1.59
N ALA A 148 -0.62 7.83 2.78
CA ALA A 148 -0.50 9.27 2.91
C ALA A 148 0.64 9.85 2.05
N ARG A 149 1.77 9.14 1.95
CA ARG A 149 2.91 9.55 1.10
C ARG A 149 2.56 9.46 -0.38
N ASN A 150 1.92 8.38 -0.83
CA ASN A 150 1.50 8.20 -2.23
C ASN A 150 0.45 9.26 -2.63
N LEU A 151 -0.36 9.72 -1.68
CA LEU A 151 -1.33 10.80 -1.89
C LEU A 151 -0.75 12.20 -1.64
N SER A 152 0.55 12.34 -1.38
CA SER A 152 1.22 13.61 -1.08
C SER A 152 0.63 14.37 0.12
N LEU A 153 0.09 13.64 1.11
CA LEU A 153 -0.41 14.25 2.35
C LEU A 153 0.76 14.71 3.24
N PRO A 154 0.59 15.79 4.03
CA PRO A 154 1.59 16.21 4.99
C PRO A 154 1.68 15.21 6.16
N ILE A 155 2.88 14.64 6.37
CA ILE A 155 3.08 13.57 7.36
C ILE A 155 3.47 14.11 8.74
N ASP A 156 4.10 15.27 8.77
CA ASP A 156 4.60 15.90 9.98
C ASP A 156 3.79 17.15 10.37
N ASP A 157 2.60 17.34 9.75
CA ASP A 157 1.71 18.45 9.99
C ASP A 157 0.25 17.96 10.15
N THR A 158 -0.14 17.73 11.39
CA THR A 158 -1.49 17.27 11.74
C THR A 158 -2.56 18.28 11.31
N ASP A 159 -2.30 19.57 11.43
CA ASP A 159 -3.25 20.64 11.10
C ASP A 159 -3.51 20.67 9.58
N GLY A 160 -2.43 20.61 8.81
CA GLY A 160 -2.52 20.52 7.36
C GLY A 160 -3.23 19.25 6.89
N ALA A 161 -2.91 18.10 7.50
CA ALA A 161 -3.56 16.83 7.19
C ALA A 161 -5.07 16.88 7.52
N LEU A 162 -5.45 17.46 8.66
CA LEU A 162 -6.84 17.60 9.06
C LEU A 162 -7.62 18.52 8.12
N ARG A 163 -7.03 19.66 7.71
CA ARG A 163 -7.65 20.56 6.74
C ARG A 163 -7.90 19.87 5.39
N ILE A 164 -6.96 19.02 4.94
CA ILE A 164 -7.15 18.20 3.74
C ILE A 164 -8.24 17.17 3.96
N ALA A 165 -8.22 16.45 5.08
CA ALA A 165 -9.19 15.39 5.39
C ALA A 165 -10.63 15.92 5.45
N LEU A 166 -10.81 17.17 5.89
CA LEU A 166 -12.10 17.88 5.95
C LEU A 166 -12.38 18.72 4.70
N GLY A 167 -11.43 18.80 3.75
CA GLY A 167 -11.55 19.58 2.53
C GLY A 167 -12.47 18.96 1.49
N SER A 168 -12.72 19.68 0.39
CA SER A 168 -13.57 19.25 -0.72
C SER A 168 -12.84 18.38 -1.75
N GLU A 169 -11.53 18.55 -1.86
CA GLU A 169 -10.72 17.84 -2.87
C GLU A 169 -10.57 16.37 -2.53
N HIS A 170 -10.86 15.53 -3.51
CA HIS A 170 -10.85 14.07 -3.31
C HIS A 170 -10.49 13.33 -4.59
N ARG A 171 -10.14 12.05 -4.44
CA ARG A 171 -9.81 11.15 -5.53
C ARG A 171 -10.32 9.77 -5.25
N LEU A 172 -10.81 9.08 -6.28
CA LEU A 172 -11.10 7.66 -6.19
C LEU A 172 -9.80 6.86 -6.20
N VAL A 173 -9.72 5.90 -5.30
CA VAL A 173 -8.54 5.08 -5.07
C VAL A 173 -8.95 3.60 -5.03
N ASP A 174 -8.11 2.77 -5.58
CA ASP A 174 -8.28 1.33 -5.60
C ASP A 174 -7.97 0.69 -4.26
N LEU A 175 -8.56 -0.47 -4.00
CA LEU A 175 -8.25 -1.30 -2.83
C LEU A 175 -7.89 -2.70 -3.28
N GLY A 176 -6.73 -3.18 -2.83
CA GLY A 176 -6.31 -4.55 -3.07
C GLY A 176 -6.83 -5.52 -2.03
N TRP A 177 -7.07 -6.76 -2.45
CA TRP A 177 -7.44 -7.88 -1.60
C TRP A 177 -6.52 -9.06 -1.84
N LEU A 178 -6.00 -9.62 -0.77
CA LEU A 178 -5.17 -10.81 -0.78
C LEU A 178 -5.86 -11.94 0.00
N ARG A 179 -6.11 -13.05 -0.67
CA ARG A 179 -6.62 -14.28 -0.09
C ARG A 179 -5.51 -15.29 0.06
N ILE A 180 -5.41 -15.89 1.25
CA ILE A 180 -4.43 -16.93 1.56
C ILE A 180 -5.09 -18.29 1.40
N ALA A 181 -4.52 -19.14 0.53
CA ALA A 181 -4.95 -20.52 0.37
C ALA A 181 -3.82 -21.47 0.79
N ASN A 182 -4.21 -22.68 1.27
CA ASN A 182 -3.27 -23.69 1.80
C ASN A 182 -2.39 -23.10 2.93
N VAL A 183 -3.05 -22.53 3.93
CA VAL A 183 -2.45 -21.89 5.10
C VAL A 183 -1.69 -22.93 5.92
N GLU A 184 -0.42 -22.65 6.25
CA GLU A 184 0.38 -23.47 7.19
C GLU A 184 0.42 -22.84 8.60
N SER A 185 0.40 -21.51 8.69
CA SER A 185 0.21 -20.78 9.95
C SER A 185 -0.55 -19.48 9.72
N THR A 186 -1.32 -19.06 10.71
CA THR A 186 -2.05 -17.79 10.70
C THR A 186 -1.42 -16.79 11.68
N SER A 187 -1.53 -15.52 11.35
CA SER A 187 -1.23 -14.41 12.26
C SER A 187 -2.34 -14.23 13.30
N THR A 188 -2.05 -13.45 14.32
CA THR A 188 -3.05 -12.95 15.26
C THR A 188 -3.91 -11.81 14.69
N LEU A 189 -3.50 -11.23 13.55
CA LEU A 189 -4.27 -10.20 12.87
C LEU A 189 -5.47 -10.84 12.16
N PRO A 190 -6.71 -10.41 12.47
CA PRO A 190 -7.89 -10.91 11.78
C PRO A 190 -7.94 -10.37 10.33
N PRO A 191 -8.38 -11.18 9.36
CA PRO A 191 -8.65 -10.69 8.01
C PRO A 191 -9.75 -9.63 8.01
N GLU A 192 -9.58 -8.55 7.25
CA GLU A 192 -10.58 -7.50 7.14
C GLU A 192 -11.92 -8.03 6.57
N GLY A 193 -11.86 -9.04 5.70
CA GLY A 193 -13.06 -9.72 5.21
C GLY A 193 -13.88 -10.38 6.32
N MET A 194 -13.24 -10.95 7.33
CA MET A 194 -13.92 -11.49 8.50
C MET A 194 -14.55 -10.38 9.35
N LEU A 195 -13.81 -9.29 9.59
CA LEU A 195 -14.30 -8.15 10.37
C LEU A 195 -15.49 -7.48 9.69
N LEU A 196 -15.43 -7.27 8.38
CA LEU A 196 -16.53 -6.74 7.58
C LEU A 196 -17.79 -7.59 7.71
N ARG A 197 -17.68 -8.89 7.47
CA ARG A 197 -18.83 -9.80 7.57
C ARG A 197 -19.41 -9.83 8.98
N SER A 198 -18.56 -9.76 10.01
CA SER A 198 -19.01 -9.69 11.40
C SER A 198 -19.75 -8.39 11.69
N ALA A 199 -19.23 -7.24 11.24
CA ALA A 199 -19.88 -5.94 11.42
C ALA A 199 -21.25 -5.89 10.71
N TYR A 200 -21.31 -6.30 9.44
CA TYR A 200 -22.58 -6.33 8.71
C TYR A 200 -23.56 -7.35 9.27
N ALA A 201 -23.11 -8.50 9.76
CA ALA A 201 -23.98 -9.46 10.45
C ALA A 201 -24.58 -8.87 11.74
N SER A 202 -23.80 -8.08 12.47
CA SER A 202 -24.29 -7.36 13.66
C SER A 202 -25.36 -6.32 13.30
N LEU A 203 -25.12 -5.52 12.23
CA LEU A 203 -26.11 -4.55 11.75
C LEU A 203 -27.42 -5.22 11.30
N ARG A 204 -27.33 -6.36 10.64
CA ARG A 204 -28.51 -7.14 10.25
C ARG A 204 -29.25 -7.68 11.48
N THR A 205 -28.53 -8.20 12.46
CA THR A 205 -29.14 -8.74 13.68
C THR A 205 -29.85 -7.64 14.50
N SER A 206 -29.30 -6.44 14.51
CA SER A 206 -29.90 -5.27 15.16
C SER A 206 -31.02 -4.61 14.35
N GLY A 207 -31.29 -5.10 13.13
CA GLY A 207 -32.35 -4.58 12.27
C GLY A 207 -32.03 -3.25 11.58
N VAL A 208 -30.76 -2.86 11.56
CA VAL A 208 -30.29 -1.65 10.87
C VAL A 208 -30.28 -1.85 9.36
N ILE A 209 -29.98 -3.07 8.92
CA ILE A 209 -30.01 -3.48 7.51
C ILE A 209 -30.83 -4.76 7.34
N GLU A 210 -31.45 -4.94 6.19
CA GLU A 210 -32.21 -6.15 5.87
C GLU A 210 -31.33 -7.22 5.21
N GLU A 211 -30.49 -6.81 4.27
CA GLU A 211 -29.64 -7.70 3.48
C GLU A 211 -28.16 -7.31 3.58
N LEU A 212 -27.28 -8.29 3.39
CA LEU A 212 -25.84 -8.05 3.32
C LEU A 212 -25.48 -7.49 1.95
N PRO A 213 -24.48 -6.58 1.85
CA PRO A 213 -23.96 -6.12 0.56
C PRO A 213 -23.40 -7.26 -0.28
N ASP A 214 -23.69 -7.25 -1.59
CA ASP A 214 -23.22 -8.29 -2.54
C ASP A 214 -21.71 -8.32 -2.70
N TYR A 215 -21.04 -7.21 -2.46
CA TYR A 215 -19.61 -7.02 -2.71
C TYR A 215 -18.69 -7.37 -1.52
N LEU A 216 -19.24 -7.94 -0.44
CA LEU A 216 -18.43 -8.27 0.73
C LEU A 216 -17.32 -9.28 0.38
N PRO A 217 -16.07 -8.99 0.77
CA PRO A 217 -14.94 -9.90 0.54
C PRO A 217 -15.14 -11.22 1.28
N ALA A 218 -14.39 -12.25 0.91
CA ALA A 218 -14.39 -13.52 1.62
C ALA A 218 -13.83 -13.34 3.04
N THR A 219 -14.21 -14.23 3.96
CA THR A 219 -13.77 -14.15 5.37
C THR A 219 -12.27 -14.30 5.56
N ASP A 220 -11.58 -14.87 4.58
CA ASP A 220 -10.14 -15.15 4.56
C ASP A 220 -9.35 -14.15 3.69
N GLU A 221 -10.00 -13.02 3.28
CA GLU A 221 -9.33 -11.96 2.53
C GLU A 221 -8.80 -10.86 3.44
N TYR A 222 -7.55 -10.49 3.22
CA TYR A 222 -6.87 -9.33 3.81
C TYR A 222 -6.85 -8.18 2.80
N SER A 223 -7.17 -6.97 3.24
CA SER A 223 -7.02 -5.79 2.40
C SER A 223 -5.57 -5.30 2.36
N PHE A 224 -5.20 -4.58 1.31
CA PHE A 224 -3.98 -3.77 1.24
C PHE A 224 -4.23 -2.51 0.42
N VAL A 225 -3.66 -1.41 0.85
CA VAL A 225 -3.80 -0.11 0.16
C VAL A 225 -2.55 0.26 -0.63
N VAL A 226 -1.39 -0.31 -0.27
CA VAL A 226 -0.12 0.00 -0.91
C VAL A 226 0.52 -1.24 -1.51
N ILE A 227 0.79 -2.25 -0.70
CA ILE A 227 1.56 -3.42 -1.16
C ILE A 227 1.26 -4.67 -0.34
N ALA A 228 1.10 -5.79 -1.04
CA ALA A 228 1.11 -7.11 -0.45
C ALA A 228 2.26 -7.95 -1.04
N GLY A 229 2.62 -9.07 -0.40
CA GLY A 229 3.67 -9.91 -0.96
C GLY A 229 3.94 -11.20 -0.22
N LEU A 230 4.79 -12.02 -0.82
CA LEU A 230 5.26 -13.29 -0.28
C LEU A 230 6.76 -13.50 -0.54
N GLY A 231 7.39 -14.34 0.30
CA GLY A 231 8.80 -14.68 0.15
C GLY A 231 9.75 -13.80 0.99
N PHE A 232 9.22 -13.00 1.90
CA PHE A 232 10.02 -12.36 2.93
C PHE A 232 10.44 -13.44 3.93
N ASP A 233 11.76 -13.56 4.19
CA ASP A 233 12.29 -14.57 5.08
C ASP A 233 11.65 -14.43 6.48
N GLY A 234 10.80 -15.42 6.82
CA GLY A 234 10.05 -15.44 8.07
C GLY A 234 10.94 -15.48 9.31
N GLU A 235 12.12 -16.09 9.19
CA GLU A 235 13.09 -16.18 10.28
C GLU A 235 13.68 -14.79 10.58
N THR A 236 13.95 -14.01 9.55
CA THR A 236 14.41 -12.60 9.70
C THR A 236 13.29 -11.71 10.24
N MET A 237 12.04 -11.94 9.85
CA MET A 237 10.89 -11.18 10.39
C MET A 237 10.56 -11.56 11.84
N ALA A 238 10.68 -12.83 12.21
CA ALA A 238 10.38 -13.32 13.56
C ALA A 238 11.48 -12.97 14.58
N THR A 239 12.73 -12.84 14.16
CA THR A 239 13.87 -12.54 15.03
C THR A 239 14.20 -11.05 15.16
N THR A 240 13.52 -10.18 14.41
CA THR A 240 13.77 -8.73 14.49
C THR A 240 13.16 -8.17 15.77
N ASP A 241 14.02 -7.52 16.58
CA ASP A 241 13.66 -6.84 17.83
C ASP A 241 12.47 -5.87 17.58
N PRO A 242 11.36 -6.00 18.33
CA PRO A 242 10.21 -5.11 18.23
C PRO A 242 10.56 -3.62 18.42
N GLU A 243 11.59 -3.31 19.21
CA GLU A 243 12.08 -1.95 19.40
C GLU A 243 12.84 -1.42 18.17
N LEU A 244 13.56 -2.29 17.45
CA LEU A 244 14.22 -1.95 16.20
C LEU A 244 13.17 -1.68 15.10
N LYS A 245 12.11 -2.50 15.04
CA LYS A 245 10.97 -2.31 14.14
C LYS A 245 10.27 -0.96 14.38
N LYS A 246 10.12 -0.54 15.64
CA LYS A 246 9.57 0.78 16.00
C LYS A 246 10.48 1.94 15.61
N ARG A 247 11.80 1.79 15.75
CA ARG A 247 12.78 2.87 15.49
C ARG A 247 13.08 3.08 14.02
N ILE A 248 13.13 2.02 13.23
CA ILE A 248 13.57 2.08 11.82
C ILE A 248 12.35 2.19 10.90
N GLY A 249 11.17 1.84 11.39
CA GLY A 249 9.97 1.70 10.57
C GLY A 249 10.05 0.45 9.67
N TRP A 250 8.92 -0.19 9.43
CA TRP A 250 8.87 -1.43 8.66
C TRP A 250 9.40 -1.27 7.23
N VAL A 251 9.31 -0.08 6.65
CA VAL A 251 9.78 0.18 5.29
C VAL A 251 11.30 0.16 5.19
N ALA A 252 12.00 0.76 6.15
CA ALA A 252 13.46 0.62 6.21
C ALA A 252 13.85 -0.83 6.46
N TYR A 253 13.00 -1.58 7.16
CA TYR A 253 13.14 -3.02 7.35
C TYR A 253 12.89 -3.80 6.04
N VAL A 254 11.83 -3.48 5.26
CA VAL A 254 11.60 -4.08 3.94
C VAL A 254 12.76 -3.77 3.00
N VAL A 255 13.24 -2.53 2.97
CA VAL A 255 14.41 -2.14 2.17
C VAL A 255 15.69 -2.83 2.67
N ALA A 256 15.87 -2.99 3.97
CA ALA A 256 16.99 -3.74 4.54
C ALA A 256 16.85 -5.26 4.30
N ALA A 257 15.65 -5.81 4.44
CA ALA A 257 15.36 -7.21 4.13
C ALA A 257 15.53 -7.51 2.63
N LEU A 258 15.11 -6.62 1.77
CA LEU A 258 15.43 -6.67 0.34
C LEU A 258 16.97 -6.67 0.12
N GLY A 259 17.75 -5.96 0.94
CA GLY A 259 19.22 -5.93 0.90
C GLY A 259 19.91 -7.15 1.51
N VAL A 260 19.28 -7.87 2.41
CA VAL A 260 19.88 -8.96 3.22
C VAL A 260 19.20 -10.32 2.96
N ILE A 261 18.33 -10.45 1.96
CA ILE A 261 17.67 -11.74 1.67
C ILE A 261 18.74 -12.82 1.37
N VAL A 262 19.11 -13.56 2.40
CA VAL A 262 20.08 -14.66 2.37
C VAL A 262 19.42 -15.96 1.89
N GLY A 263 18.09 -16.02 1.85
CA GLY A 263 17.30 -17.17 1.42
C GLY A 263 17.50 -17.56 -0.05
N GLY A 264 17.32 -18.82 -0.39
CA GLY A 264 17.38 -19.32 -1.77
C GLY A 264 16.20 -18.83 -2.61
N ALA A 265 16.39 -18.66 -3.91
CA ALA A 265 15.29 -18.41 -4.82
C ALA A 265 14.38 -19.65 -4.91
N THR A 266 13.08 -19.44 -4.88
CA THR A 266 12.07 -20.50 -4.95
C THR A 266 11.40 -20.50 -6.32
N ARG A 267 11.10 -21.67 -6.84
CA ARG A 267 10.32 -21.80 -8.07
C ARG A 267 8.85 -21.60 -7.75
N LEU A 268 8.22 -20.68 -8.50
CA LEU A 268 6.87 -20.21 -8.29
C LEU A 268 6.05 -20.38 -9.57
N ARG A 269 4.79 -20.77 -9.44
CA ARG A 269 3.81 -20.72 -10.51
C ARG A 269 3.03 -19.41 -10.37
N LEU A 270 3.15 -18.54 -11.36
CA LEU A 270 2.44 -17.27 -11.45
C LEU A 270 1.32 -17.40 -12.48
N LEU A 271 0.10 -17.07 -12.09
CA LEU A 271 -1.04 -16.85 -12.97
C LEU A 271 -1.40 -15.37 -12.93
N LEU A 272 -1.41 -14.72 -14.09
CA LEU A 272 -1.89 -13.35 -14.27
C LEU A 272 -3.25 -13.39 -14.95
N ARG A 273 -4.21 -12.66 -14.40
CA ARG A 273 -5.54 -12.50 -14.99
C ARG A 273 -5.59 -11.19 -15.75
N GLY A 274 -5.99 -11.24 -17.02
CA GLY A 274 -6.09 -10.07 -17.88
C GLY A 274 -4.81 -9.23 -17.93
N PRO A 275 -3.61 -9.82 -18.14
CA PRO A 275 -2.37 -9.06 -18.12
C PRO A 275 -2.34 -8.00 -19.21
N LEU A 276 -1.73 -6.84 -18.90
CA LEU A 276 -1.40 -5.86 -19.93
C LEU A 276 -0.25 -6.37 -20.80
N PRO A 277 -0.24 -6.05 -22.11
CA PRO A 277 0.91 -6.31 -22.95
C PRO A 277 2.15 -5.64 -22.37
N VAL A 278 3.29 -6.33 -22.43
CA VAL A 278 4.57 -5.75 -21.99
C VAL A 278 4.86 -4.58 -22.91
N SER A 279 4.78 -3.36 -22.40
CA SER A 279 5.44 -2.23 -23.06
C SER A 279 6.93 -2.43 -22.78
N ASP A 280 7.71 -2.78 -23.82
CA ASP A 280 9.14 -2.90 -23.69
C ASP A 280 9.71 -1.65 -23.03
N PRO A 281 10.32 -1.73 -21.84
CA PRO A 281 11.17 -0.66 -21.39
C PRO A 281 12.36 -0.66 -22.36
N VAL A 282 12.58 0.46 -23.02
CA VAL A 282 13.69 0.68 -23.95
C VAL A 282 14.99 0.12 -23.36
N GLY A 283 15.42 -1.02 -23.87
CA GLY A 283 16.66 -1.65 -23.45
C GLY A 283 16.68 -3.12 -23.86
N ASP A 284 17.40 -3.42 -24.95
CA ASP A 284 17.70 -4.74 -25.47
C ASP A 284 17.88 -5.79 -24.36
N ALA A 285 17.01 -6.77 -24.34
CA ALA A 285 17.26 -8.02 -23.64
C ALA A 285 17.87 -9.01 -24.62
N PRO A 286 19.09 -9.48 -24.39
CA PRO A 286 19.48 -10.77 -24.90
C PRO A 286 19.25 -11.79 -23.81
N ALA A 287 18.39 -12.74 -24.01
CA ALA A 287 18.68 -14.11 -23.64
C ALA A 287 17.46 -14.99 -23.87
N LYS A 288 17.56 -15.75 -24.87
CA LYS A 288 16.89 -17.03 -24.99
C LYS A 288 17.29 -17.87 -23.78
N ASP A 289 16.38 -18.03 -22.84
CA ASP A 289 16.40 -19.16 -21.94
C ASP A 289 15.12 -19.96 -22.16
N GLU A 290 15.34 -21.16 -22.70
CA GLU A 290 14.31 -22.07 -23.21
C GLU A 290 13.57 -22.77 -22.07
N THR A 291 12.71 -22.06 -21.34
CA THR A 291 11.75 -22.73 -20.41
C THR A 291 10.48 -21.94 -20.14
N SER A 292 10.12 -20.98 -20.97
CA SER A 292 8.80 -20.33 -20.86
C SER A 292 7.81 -21.05 -21.76
N HIS A 293 7.19 -22.11 -21.28
CA HIS A 293 6.00 -22.67 -21.92
C HIS A 293 4.80 -21.81 -21.50
N VAL A 294 4.41 -20.88 -22.37
CA VAL A 294 3.13 -20.18 -22.27
C VAL A 294 2.03 -21.17 -22.67
N VAL A 295 1.24 -21.58 -21.71
CA VAL A 295 0.01 -22.35 -21.99
C VAL A 295 -1.16 -21.43 -21.70
N ALA A 296 -1.77 -20.93 -22.77
CA ALA A 296 -3.05 -20.20 -22.68
C ALA A 296 -4.14 -21.22 -22.28
N GLN A 297 -4.73 -21.04 -21.10
CA GLN A 297 -5.95 -21.76 -20.69
C GLN A 297 -7.03 -20.70 -20.40
N SER A 298 -8.06 -20.72 -21.23
CA SER A 298 -9.27 -19.93 -21.07
C SER A 298 -10.10 -20.47 -19.90
N ALA A 299 -10.28 -19.65 -18.85
CA ALA A 299 -11.23 -19.92 -17.78
C ALA A 299 -12.07 -18.66 -17.54
N THR A 300 -13.34 -18.76 -17.89
CA THR A 300 -14.37 -17.73 -17.69
C THR A 300 -14.86 -17.76 -16.24
N LEU A 301 -14.69 -16.65 -15.51
CA LEU A 301 -15.47 -16.36 -14.30
C LEU A 301 -15.72 -14.83 -14.22
N GLY A 302 -17.01 -14.48 -14.11
CA GLY A 302 -17.62 -13.22 -14.44
C GLY A 302 -17.19 -11.98 -13.67
N GLY A 303 -17.39 -10.83 -14.33
CA GLY A 303 -17.56 -9.54 -13.71
C GLY A 303 -16.92 -8.37 -14.45
N HIS A 304 -17.71 -7.62 -15.19
CA HIS A 304 -17.58 -6.29 -15.78
C HIS A 304 -16.59 -6.03 -16.93
N PRO A 305 -17.13 -5.49 -18.06
CA PRO A 305 -16.37 -5.27 -19.27
C PRO A 305 -15.72 -3.88 -19.30
N LEU A 306 -14.40 -3.84 -19.30
CA LEU A 306 -13.65 -2.72 -19.82
C LEU A 306 -12.81 -3.23 -21.00
N THR A 307 -13.32 -2.99 -22.21
CA THR A 307 -12.77 -3.30 -23.54
C THR A 307 -13.25 -4.59 -24.20
N ASP A 308 -13.50 -4.49 -25.52
CA ASP A 308 -14.21 -5.43 -26.40
C ASP A 308 -13.57 -6.81 -26.67
N SER A 309 -12.60 -7.26 -25.85
CA SER A 309 -12.10 -8.63 -25.92
C SER A 309 -11.57 -9.06 -24.56
N PRO A 310 -12.01 -10.22 -24.00
CA PRO A 310 -11.44 -10.76 -22.77
C PRO A 310 -9.95 -11.05 -23.01
N ARG A 311 -9.09 -10.47 -22.17
CA ARG A 311 -7.67 -10.77 -22.18
C ARG A 311 -7.49 -12.20 -21.67
N GLU A 312 -6.66 -12.98 -22.36
CA GLU A 312 -6.36 -14.35 -21.93
C GLU A 312 -5.46 -14.35 -20.69
N ASP A 313 -5.74 -15.25 -19.76
CA ASP A 313 -4.90 -15.47 -18.58
C ASP A 313 -3.53 -15.99 -19.00
N GLU A 314 -2.48 -15.48 -18.37
CA GLU A 314 -1.10 -15.91 -18.60
C GLU A 314 -0.60 -16.75 -17.42
N VAL A 315 -0.03 -17.92 -17.71
CA VAL A 315 0.62 -18.78 -16.71
C VAL A 315 2.11 -18.87 -16.99
N ALA A 316 2.93 -18.54 -15.99
CA ALA A 316 4.38 -18.61 -16.07
C ALA A 316 4.96 -19.36 -14.87
N TRP A 317 6.09 -20.06 -15.11
CA TRP A 317 6.96 -20.55 -14.04
C TRP A 317 8.13 -19.58 -13.92
N ILE A 318 8.29 -19.02 -12.75
CA ILE A 318 9.35 -18.06 -12.46
C ILE A 318 10.18 -18.55 -11.28
N THR A 319 11.41 -18.10 -11.21
CA THR A 319 12.28 -18.28 -10.04
C THR A 319 12.48 -16.92 -9.41
N ALA A 320 11.97 -16.74 -8.19
CA ALA A 320 12.08 -15.49 -7.47
C ALA A 320 12.33 -15.74 -5.98
N ARG A 321 12.89 -14.74 -5.31
CA ARG A 321 13.04 -14.72 -3.85
C ARG A 321 11.82 -14.12 -3.18
N THR A 322 11.24 -13.12 -3.82
CA THR A 322 10.02 -12.46 -3.35
C THR A 322 9.17 -12.04 -4.53
N ILE A 323 7.86 -12.09 -4.34
CA ILE A 323 6.88 -11.48 -5.23
C ILE A 323 6.10 -10.47 -4.43
N MET A 324 5.91 -9.29 -5.02
CA MET A 324 5.14 -8.21 -4.46
C MET A 324 4.00 -7.84 -5.40
N PHE A 325 2.90 -7.42 -4.83
CA PHE A 325 1.68 -6.97 -5.49
C PHE A 325 1.45 -5.53 -5.06
N ALA A 326 1.78 -4.59 -5.91
CA ALA A 326 1.69 -3.18 -5.58
C ALA A 326 0.42 -2.55 -6.16
N ASN A 327 -0.25 -1.74 -5.34
CA ASN A 327 -1.32 -0.83 -5.72
C ASN A 327 -0.80 0.62 -5.80
N CYS A 328 0.38 0.88 -5.23
CA CYS A 328 1.07 2.16 -5.26
C CYS A 328 2.55 1.96 -5.58
N GLY A 329 3.13 2.93 -6.29
CA GLY A 329 4.51 2.83 -6.74
C GLY A 329 5.56 3.24 -5.71
N ASP A 330 5.23 4.17 -4.81
CA ASP A 330 6.20 4.80 -3.94
C ASP A 330 6.19 4.19 -2.52
N LEU A 331 7.36 3.70 -2.12
CA LEU A 331 7.70 3.41 -0.74
C LEU A 331 8.59 4.54 -0.19
N PRO A 332 8.63 4.78 1.14
CA PRO A 332 9.59 5.72 1.69
C PRO A 332 11.02 5.40 1.22
N TYR A 333 11.66 6.37 0.59
CA TYR A 333 13.02 6.31 0.06
C TYR A 333 13.20 5.59 -1.28
N ILE A 334 12.22 4.84 -1.81
CA ILE A 334 12.37 4.10 -3.06
C ILE A 334 11.04 4.05 -3.82
N THR A 335 11.09 4.26 -5.14
CA THR A 335 9.99 3.92 -6.03
C THR A 335 10.16 2.48 -6.47
N LEU A 336 9.31 1.60 -5.97
CA LEU A 336 9.41 0.18 -6.25
C LEU A 336 8.76 -0.18 -7.58
N ALA A 337 7.63 0.43 -7.89
CA ALA A 337 6.88 0.25 -9.13
C ALA A 337 6.63 1.62 -9.81
N PRO A 338 7.54 2.09 -10.68
CA PRO A 338 7.45 3.43 -11.27
C PRO A 338 6.20 3.66 -12.13
N GLY A 339 5.58 2.56 -12.60
CA GLY A 339 4.36 2.60 -13.43
C GLY A 339 3.07 2.39 -12.65
N ALA A 340 3.13 2.02 -11.38
CA ALA A 340 1.94 1.72 -10.58
C ALA A 340 1.09 2.97 -10.35
N ARG A 341 -0.20 2.82 -10.56
CA ARG A 341 -1.19 3.87 -10.35
C ARG A 341 -2.23 3.37 -9.35
N ILE A 342 -2.59 4.24 -8.46
CA ILE A 342 -3.53 3.97 -7.36
C ILE A 342 -5.00 3.93 -7.79
N ASP A 343 -5.29 4.14 -9.09
CA ASP A 343 -6.64 4.38 -9.63
C ASP A 343 -6.89 3.73 -11.00
N ASP A 344 -6.08 2.76 -11.41
CA ASP A 344 -6.19 2.14 -12.74
C ASP A 344 -6.83 0.75 -12.76
N GLY A 345 -7.18 0.21 -11.58
CA GLY A 345 -7.81 -1.10 -11.44
C GLY A 345 -6.86 -2.27 -11.65
N LEU A 346 -5.55 -2.03 -11.64
CA LEU A 346 -4.53 -3.03 -11.92
C LEU A 346 -3.64 -3.29 -10.71
N VAL A 347 -3.12 -4.49 -10.63
CA VAL A 347 -2.06 -4.84 -9.69
C VAL A 347 -0.72 -4.90 -10.42
N ASP A 348 0.27 -4.20 -9.89
CA ASP A 348 1.65 -4.32 -10.33
C ASP A 348 2.34 -5.51 -9.65
N VAL A 349 2.60 -6.55 -10.43
CA VAL A 349 3.28 -7.76 -9.95
C VAL A 349 4.78 -7.60 -10.17
N ILE A 350 5.53 -7.61 -9.07
CA ILE A 350 6.96 -7.38 -9.05
C ILE A 350 7.65 -8.64 -8.55
N ALA A 351 8.38 -9.32 -9.42
CA ALA A 351 9.17 -10.48 -9.04
C ALA A 351 10.64 -10.10 -8.92
N VAL A 352 11.23 -10.37 -7.77
CA VAL A 352 12.64 -10.04 -7.48
C VAL A 352 13.46 -11.31 -7.33
N ASN A 353 14.50 -11.42 -8.15
CA ASN A 353 15.50 -12.47 -8.07
C ASN A 353 16.91 -11.84 -8.04
N ALA A 354 17.48 -11.65 -6.86
CA ALA A 354 18.82 -11.11 -6.70
C ALA A 354 19.80 -12.26 -6.36
N GLN A 355 20.67 -12.63 -7.30
CA GLN A 355 21.58 -13.78 -7.13
C GLN A 355 22.90 -13.46 -6.44
N ALA A 356 23.33 -12.22 -6.36
CA ALA A 356 24.69 -11.84 -5.92
C ALA A 356 24.74 -11.01 -4.63
N GLY A 357 23.84 -11.21 -3.68
CA GLY A 357 23.89 -10.52 -2.38
C GLY A 357 23.99 -8.99 -2.54
N VAL A 358 24.91 -8.36 -1.79
CA VAL A 358 25.08 -6.88 -1.75
C VAL A 358 25.37 -6.27 -3.13
N LEU A 359 26.09 -6.95 -4.02
CA LEU A 359 26.43 -6.44 -5.36
C LEU A 359 25.22 -6.40 -6.30
N GLY A 360 24.35 -7.42 -6.25
CA GLY A 360 23.11 -7.42 -7.03
C GLY A 360 22.15 -6.30 -6.60
N TRP A 361 22.14 -5.98 -5.31
CA TRP A 361 21.35 -4.88 -4.76
C TRP A 361 21.91 -3.50 -5.08
N ALA A 362 23.22 -3.35 -5.11
CA ALA A 362 23.86 -2.09 -5.53
C ALA A 362 23.54 -1.78 -7.00
N ASP A 363 23.61 -2.78 -7.88
CA ASP A 363 23.22 -2.66 -9.29
C ASP A 363 21.75 -2.29 -9.45
N LEU A 364 20.89 -2.94 -8.68
CA LEU A 364 19.46 -2.70 -8.69
C LEU A 364 19.09 -1.29 -8.20
N SER A 365 19.66 -0.87 -7.07
CA SER A 365 19.48 0.47 -6.53
C SER A 365 19.96 1.55 -7.51
N TRP A 366 21.06 1.28 -8.23
CA TRP A 366 21.58 2.17 -9.25
C TRP A 366 20.65 2.27 -10.47
N LYS A 367 20.04 1.17 -10.90
CA LYS A 367 19.08 1.15 -12.02
C LYS A 367 17.81 1.93 -11.66
N ILE A 368 17.27 1.73 -10.47
CA ILE A 368 16.07 2.43 -9.97
C ILE A 368 16.34 3.94 -9.83
N LEU A 369 17.49 4.32 -9.26
CA LEU A 369 17.89 5.71 -9.10
C LEU A 369 18.17 6.39 -10.44
N GLY A 370 18.82 5.68 -11.36
CA GLY A 370 19.14 6.17 -12.70
C GLY A 370 17.88 6.48 -13.53
N GLN A 371 16.84 5.67 -13.41
CA GLN A 371 15.56 5.93 -14.08
C GLN A 371 14.91 7.24 -13.61
N LYS A 372 14.95 7.54 -12.31
CA LYS A 372 14.44 8.81 -11.76
C LYS A 372 15.24 10.04 -12.24
N LEU A 373 16.52 9.87 -12.54
CA LEU A 373 17.41 10.95 -12.99
C LEU A 373 17.49 11.10 -14.52
N GLY A 374 16.76 10.26 -15.28
CA GLY A 374 16.82 10.26 -16.75
C GLY A 374 18.20 9.84 -17.30
N ILE A 375 19.05 9.21 -16.48
CA ILE A 375 20.37 8.75 -16.87
C ILE A 375 20.23 7.36 -17.49
N LYS A 376 20.67 7.20 -18.75
CA LYS A 376 20.79 5.87 -19.36
C LYS A 376 21.79 5.06 -18.53
N THR A 377 21.30 4.11 -17.75
CA THR A 377 22.16 3.25 -16.93
C THR A 377 22.90 2.28 -17.83
N MET A 378 24.24 2.32 -17.77
CA MET A 378 25.07 1.30 -18.41
C MET A 378 24.83 -0.04 -17.72
N ASN A 379 24.48 -1.06 -18.51
CA ASN A 379 24.44 -2.43 -18.01
C ASN A 379 25.85 -2.84 -17.57
N LEU A 380 26.02 -3.13 -16.27
CA LEU A 380 27.25 -3.76 -15.81
C LEU A 380 27.34 -5.16 -16.43
N PRO A 381 28.55 -5.61 -16.89
CA PRO A 381 28.74 -6.90 -17.58
C PRO A 381 28.34 -8.13 -16.75
N THR A 382 28.04 -7.96 -15.46
CA THR A 382 27.63 -9.02 -14.53
C THR A 382 26.36 -8.58 -13.77
N SER A 383 25.28 -8.32 -14.50
CA SER A 383 23.97 -8.07 -13.87
C SER A 383 23.46 -9.35 -13.21
N THR A 384 23.50 -9.39 -11.88
CA THR A 384 23.14 -10.56 -11.06
C THR A 384 21.78 -10.44 -10.39
N GLY A 385 21.05 -9.36 -10.65
CA GLY A 385 19.71 -9.12 -10.14
C GLY A 385 18.71 -8.90 -11.27
N HIS A 386 17.63 -9.69 -11.29
CA HIS A 386 16.50 -9.48 -12.19
C HIS A 386 15.29 -9.00 -11.40
N ILE A 387 14.69 -7.90 -11.84
CA ILE A 387 13.32 -7.52 -11.47
C ILE A 387 12.48 -7.61 -12.73
N SER A 388 11.35 -8.29 -12.62
CA SER A 388 10.33 -8.28 -13.65
C SER A 388 9.07 -7.60 -13.15
N PHE A 389 8.48 -6.78 -14.01
CA PHE A 389 7.25 -6.05 -13.75
C PHE A 389 6.17 -6.53 -14.70
N ARG A 390 4.97 -6.73 -14.18
CA ARG A 390 3.78 -7.07 -14.94
C ARG A 390 2.58 -6.37 -14.33
N GLN A 391 1.67 -5.89 -15.15
CA GLN A 391 0.38 -5.34 -14.69
C GLN A 391 -0.74 -6.29 -15.09
N ALA A 392 -1.69 -6.52 -14.20
CA ALA A 392 -2.81 -7.42 -14.43
C ALA A 392 -4.02 -7.00 -13.59
N GLU A 393 -5.21 -7.47 -13.97
CA GLU A 393 -6.45 -7.28 -13.18
C GLU A 393 -6.43 -8.11 -11.88
N GLY A 394 -5.59 -9.12 -11.82
CA GLY A 394 -5.37 -9.95 -10.64
C GLY A 394 -4.27 -10.95 -10.86
N ALA A 395 -3.82 -11.57 -9.77
CA ALA A 395 -2.74 -12.54 -9.80
C ALA A 395 -2.97 -13.70 -8.83
N SER A 396 -2.40 -14.85 -9.16
CA SER A 396 -2.31 -15.98 -8.23
C SER A 396 -0.89 -16.54 -8.26
N VAL A 397 -0.32 -16.76 -7.09
CA VAL A 397 1.03 -17.32 -6.95
C VAL A 397 0.97 -18.57 -6.11
N THR A 398 1.63 -19.63 -6.59
CA THR A 398 1.81 -20.87 -5.85
C THR A 398 3.30 -21.18 -5.74
N ALA A 399 3.80 -21.26 -4.52
CA ALA A 399 5.18 -21.58 -4.18
C ALA A 399 5.35 -23.09 -3.90
N GLN A 400 6.56 -23.62 -4.10
CA GLN A 400 6.88 -25.00 -3.74
C GLN A 400 6.90 -25.24 -2.24
N SER A 401 7.32 -24.24 -1.46
CA SER A 401 7.33 -24.25 0.02
C SER A 401 6.50 -23.09 0.55
N ALA A 402 6.03 -23.21 1.80
CA ALA A 402 5.35 -22.11 2.45
C ALA A 402 6.25 -20.87 2.55
N GLN A 403 5.65 -19.74 2.30
CA GLN A 403 6.29 -18.43 2.33
C GLN A 403 5.57 -17.54 3.32
N VAL A 404 6.29 -16.62 3.95
CA VAL A 404 5.67 -15.58 4.76
C VAL A 404 4.90 -14.62 3.86
N ILE A 405 3.66 -14.34 4.26
CA ILE A 405 2.75 -13.44 3.55
C ILE A 405 2.63 -12.15 4.36
N GLN A 406 2.65 -11.03 3.67
CA GLN A 406 2.48 -9.71 4.30
C GLN A 406 1.50 -8.84 3.51
N VAL A 407 0.84 -7.91 4.20
CA VAL A 407 0.02 -6.83 3.65
C VAL A 407 0.39 -5.51 4.33
N ASP A 408 0.74 -4.48 3.56
CA ASP A 408 1.18 -3.16 4.03
C ASP A 408 2.22 -3.23 5.18
N GLY A 409 3.04 -4.29 5.19
CA GLY A 409 4.11 -4.54 6.15
C GLY A 409 3.73 -5.33 7.40
N ASP A 410 2.49 -5.76 7.51
CA ASP A 410 2.06 -6.66 8.58
C ASP A 410 2.10 -8.11 8.07
N ALA A 411 2.77 -8.99 8.82
CA ALA A 411 2.78 -10.42 8.52
C ALA A 411 1.41 -11.03 8.86
N VAL A 412 0.79 -11.69 7.89
CA VAL A 412 -0.57 -12.25 8.03
C VAL A 412 -0.59 -13.78 8.05
N GLY A 413 0.57 -14.42 7.96
CA GLY A 413 0.71 -15.87 8.07
C GLY A 413 1.74 -16.44 7.11
N THR A 414 1.77 -17.77 7.03
CA THR A 414 2.58 -18.51 6.06
C THR A 414 1.70 -19.43 5.21
N ALA A 415 1.95 -19.43 3.91
CA ALA A 415 1.18 -20.24 2.99
C ALA A 415 1.95 -20.52 1.70
N ARG A 416 1.44 -21.46 0.90
CA ARG A 416 2.00 -21.76 -0.43
C ARG A 416 1.29 -21.03 -1.55
N THR A 417 0.05 -20.63 -1.35
CA THR A 417 -0.76 -20.05 -2.43
C THR A 417 -1.44 -18.78 -1.94
N VAL A 418 -1.33 -17.72 -2.74
CA VAL A 418 -2.06 -16.48 -2.57
C VAL A 418 -2.80 -16.11 -3.85
N HIS A 419 -3.95 -15.48 -3.68
CA HIS A 419 -4.73 -14.89 -4.76
C HIS A 419 -4.90 -13.41 -4.48
N VAL A 420 -4.69 -12.57 -5.49
CA VAL A 420 -4.76 -11.12 -5.39
C VAL A 420 -5.71 -10.57 -6.44
N ARG A 421 -6.51 -9.59 -6.04
CA ARG A 421 -7.39 -8.81 -6.90
C ARG A 421 -7.38 -7.35 -6.48
N ILE A 422 -7.80 -6.48 -7.39
CA ILE A 422 -7.99 -5.05 -7.14
C ILE A 422 -9.49 -4.72 -7.32
N ASP A 423 -10.06 -4.00 -6.39
CA ASP A 423 -11.37 -3.37 -6.52
C ASP A 423 -11.13 -1.90 -6.91
N GLN A 424 -11.46 -1.58 -8.17
CA GLN A 424 -11.16 -0.29 -8.76
C GLN A 424 -12.06 0.83 -8.21
N GLY A 425 -11.43 1.94 -7.79
CA GLY A 425 -12.11 3.18 -7.44
C GLY A 425 -13.11 3.08 -6.28
N VAL A 426 -12.94 2.09 -5.40
CA VAL A 426 -13.90 1.82 -4.32
C VAL A 426 -13.74 2.72 -3.09
N LEU A 427 -12.65 3.50 -3.03
CA LEU A 427 -12.37 4.44 -1.95
C LEU A 427 -12.41 5.87 -2.48
N ASP A 428 -13.18 6.74 -1.84
CA ASP A 428 -13.19 8.18 -2.08
C ASP A 428 -12.30 8.85 -1.04
N VAL A 429 -11.07 9.23 -1.40
CA VAL A 429 -10.05 9.69 -0.43
C VAL A 429 -9.78 11.19 -0.59
N SER A 430 -9.75 11.92 0.55
CA SER A 430 -9.37 13.33 0.57
C SER A 430 -7.91 13.52 0.18
N VAL A 431 -7.64 14.46 -0.73
CA VAL A 431 -6.30 14.76 -1.25
C VAL A 431 -6.02 16.26 -1.21
N PRO A 432 -4.74 16.66 -1.25
CA PRO A 432 -4.40 18.08 -1.40
C PRO A 432 -4.99 18.64 -2.70
N PRO A 433 -5.39 19.92 -2.72
CA PRO A 433 -5.81 20.58 -3.96
C PRO A 433 -4.70 20.52 -5.00
N ALA A 434 -5.09 20.37 -6.28
CA ALA A 434 -4.14 20.38 -7.38
C ALA A 434 -3.28 21.67 -7.35
N PRO A 435 -2.02 21.63 -7.80
CA PRO A 435 -1.23 22.84 -7.95
C PRO A 435 -1.97 23.78 -8.91
N ASP A 436 -2.15 25.01 -8.48
CA ASP A 436 -2.56 26.08 -9.39
C ASP A 436 -1.42 26.24 -10.41
N ILE A 437 -1.59 25.65 -11.58
CA ILE A 437 -0.70 25.86 -12.71
C ILE A 437 -1.19 27.19 -13.27
N GLY A 438 -0.71 28.30 -12.65
CA GLY A 438 -0.95 29.62 -13.19
C GLY A 438 -0.52 29.64 -14.66
N ASP A 439 -1.43 30.02 -15.54
CA ASP A 439 -1.26 30.27 -16.97
C ASP A 439 -0.07 31.19 -17.26
#